data_d33cc93cca7a73712a3d4b8d023078e5
#
_entry.id   d33cc93cca7a73712a3d4b8d023078e5
#
_cell.length_a   1.000
_cell.length_b   1.000
_cell.length_c   1.000
_cell.angle_alpha   90.00
_cell.angle_beta   90.00
_cell.angle_gamma   90.00
#
_symmetry.space_group_name_H-M   'P 1'
#
loop_
_entity.id
_entity.type
_entity.pdbx_description
1 polymer ?
#
loop_
_entity_poly.entity_id
_entity_poly.type
_entity_poly.pdbx_seq_one_letter_code
_entity_poly.pdbx_strand_id
1 'polypeptide(L)'
;FYLSPSPEEDPFVREGQVIDIEQPICLLESMKVFSEINLAHFKSDDGQLLYPQNQHYRVTRVIAEDRQTVNEGDLLFIVETVDKSIALSN
;
A
#
# COMPACT_ATOMS: atom_id res chain seq x y z
N PHE A 1 8.00 -2.74 -9.04
CA PHE A 1 7.30 -2.89 -7.75
C PHE A 1 8.27 -3.44 -6.71
N TYR A 2 8.39 -2.75 -5.62
CA TYR A 2 9.28 -3.15 -4.52
C TYR A 2 8.51 -3.13 -3.21
N LEU A 3 8.65 -4.18 -2.43
CA LEU A 3 7.96 -4.31 -1.14
C LEU A 3 8.72 -3.65 0.01
N SER A 4 9.99 -3.30 -0.19
CA SER A 4 10.82 -2.68 0.84
C SER A 4 11.57 -1.48 0.30
N PRO A 5 12.02 -0.55 1.19
CA PRO A 5 12.78 0.63 0.76
C PRO A 5 14.12 0.26 0.13
N SER A 6 14.70 -0.85 0.55
CA SER A 6 15.94 -1.38 -0.03
C SER A 6 15.97 -2.89 0.18
N PRO A 7 16.83 -3.64 -0.54
CA PRO A 7 16.88 -5.09 -0.40
C PRO A 7 17.24 -5.58 1.00
N GLU A 8 17.87 -4.74 1.82
CA GLU A 8 18.34 -5.11 3.15
C GLU A 8 17.38 -4.70 4.25
N GLU A 9 16.32 -3.97 3.92
CA GLU A 9 15.35 -3.47 4.89
C GLU A 9 14.09 -4.32 4.90
N ASP A 10 13.37 -4.25 6.01
CA ASP A 10 12.08 -4.93 6.15
C ASP A 10 11.07 -4.39 5.14
N PRO A 11 10.09 -5.21 4.74
CA PRO A 11 8.99 -4.72 3.91
C PRO A 11 8.26 -3.56 4.54
N PHE A 12 7.71 -2.67 3.69
CA PHE A 12 6.88 -1.56 4.19
C PHE A 12 5.69 -2.05 5.00
N VAL A 13 5.06 -3.14 4.54
CA VAL A 13 3.91 -3.72 5.22
C VAL A 13 3.99 -5.24 5.18
N ARG A 14 3.28 -5.88 6.13
CA ARG A 14 3.17 -7.34 6.21
C ARG A 14 1.72 -7.74 6.25
N GLU A 15 1.42 -8.94 5.82
CA GLU A 15 0.06 -9.47 5.93
C GLU A 15 -0.39 -9.48 7.39
N GLY A 16 -1.63 -9.03 7.61
CA GLY A 16 -2.20 -8.89 8.94
C GLY A 16 -1.97 -7.54 9.61
N GLN A 17 -1.12 -6.70 9.06
CA GLN A 17 -0.79 -5.40 9.63
C GLN A 17 -1.95 -4.41 9.42
N VAL A 18 -2.24 -3.59 10.43
CA VAL A 18 -3.22 -2.52 10.35
C VAL A 18 -2.49 -1.20 10.09
N ILE A 19 -2.91 -0.49 9.05
CA ILE A 19 -2.24 0.72 8.58
C ILE A 19 -3.26 1.85 8.38
N ASP A 20 -2.76 3.09 8.35
CA ASP A 20 -3.55 4.23 7.86
C ASP A 20 -3.23 4.47 6.38
N ILE A 21 -3.91 5.43 5.77
CA ILE A 21 -3.76 5.68 4.33
C ILE A 21 -2.46 6.40 3.98
N GLU A 22 -1.77 6.99 4.94
CA GLU A 22 -0.54 7.74 4.68
C GLU A 22 0.72 6.89 4.79
N GLN A 23 0.61 5.69 5.36
CA GLN A 23 1.77 4.81 5.52
C GLN A 23 2.20 4.25 4.16
N PRO A 24 3.48 4.35 3.80
CA PRO A 24 3.97 3.73 2.57
C PRO A 24 3.75 2.23 2.57
N ILE A 25 3.32 1.67 1.43
CA ILE A 25 3.06 0.24 1.28
C ILE A 25 3.98 -0.41 0.25
N CYS A 26 4.53 0.37 -0.68
CA CYS A 26 5.45 -0.15 -1.69
C CYS A 26 6.19 0.99 -2.38
N LEU A 27 7.18 0.63 -3.20
CA LEU A 27 7.81 1.53 -4.16
C LEU A 27 7.42 1.12 -5.56
N LEU A 28 7.14 2.10 -6.41
CA LEU A 28 7.02 1.89 -7.84
C LEU A 28 8.14 2.65 -8.55
N GLU A 29 8.77 1.98 -9.51
CA GLU A 29 9.79 2.58 -10.35
C GLU A 29 9.23 2.82 -11.74
N SER A 30 9.41 4.06 -12.25
CA SER A 30 9.07 4.41 -13.61
C SER A 30 10.17 5.32 -14.13
N MET A 31 10.81 4.94 -15.25
CA MET A 31 11.86 5.73 -15.87
C MET A 31 12.97 6.11 -14.88
N LYS A 32 13.39 5.16 -14.05
CA LYS A 32 14.44 5.32 -13.02
C LYS A 32 14.06 6.26 -11.88
N VAL A 33 12.79 6.61 -11.76
CA VAL A 33 12.27 7.39 -10.63
C VAL A 33 11.48 6.46 -9.73
N PHE A 34 11.83 6.46 -8.43
CA PHE A 34 11.16 5.65 -7.42
C PHE A 34 10.16 6.51 -6.67
N SER A 35 8.94 6.02 -6.53
CA SER A 35 7.89 6.70 -5.79
C SER A 35 7.34 5.80 -4.70
N GLU A 36 7.29 6.31 -3.46
CA GLU A 36 6.59 5.63 -2.38
C GLU A 36 5.10 5.76 -2.62
N ILE A 37 4.40 4.65 -2.49
CA ILE A 37 2.95 4.59 -2.72
C ILE A 37 2.26 4.30 -1.39
N ASN A 38 1.18 5.02 -1.13
CA ASN A 38 0.30 4.76 0.00
C ASN A 38 -1.16 4.74 -0.49
N LEU A 39 -2.09 4.40 0.40
CA LEU A 39 -3.51 4.30 0.00
C LEU A 39 -4.11 5.66 -0.38
N ALA A 40 -3.56 6.76 0.11
CA ALA A 40 -4.07 8.09 -0.24
C ALA A 40 -3.80 8.47 -1.70
N HIS A 41 -2.91 7.77 -2.38
CA HIS A 41 -2.63 8.00 -3.79
C HIS A 41 -3.72 7.45 -4.72
N PHE A 42 -4.61 6.60 -4.22
CA PHE A 42 -5.65 5.98 -5.02
C PHE A 42 -6.93 6.81 -4.96
N LYS A 43 -7.28 7.42 -6.08
CA LYS A 43 -8.43 8.31 -6.18
C LYS A 43 -9.32 7.91 -7.34
N SER A 44 -10.61 8.23 -7.22
CA SER A 44 -11.55 8.09 -8.32
C SER A 44 -11.33 9.19 -9.36
N ASP A 45 -12.01 9.07 -10.50
CA ASP A 45 -11.87 10.04 -11.60
C ASP A 45 -12.25 11.46 -11.17
N ASP A 46 -13.13 11.62 -10.19
CA ASP A 46 -13.54 12.91 -9.67
C ASP A 46 -12.64 13.42 -8.53
N GLY A 47 -11.53 12.74 -8.26
CA GLY A 47 -10.55 13.15 -7.26
C GLY A 47 -10.84 12.72 -5.84
N GLN A 48 -11.89 11.94 -5.61
CA GLN A 48 -12.20 11.45 -4.27
C GLN A 48 -11.33 10.26 -3.89
N LEU A 49 -10.97 10.17 -2.62
CA LEU A 49 -10.18 9.05 -2.10
C LEU A 49 -10.98 7.76 -2.22
N LEU A 50 -10.34 6.71 -2.77
CA LEU A 50 -10.93 5.36 -2.77
C LEU A 50 -10.88 4.74 -1.39
N TYR A 51 -9.93 5.17 -0.55
CA TYR A 51 -9.74 4.67 0.82
C TYR A 51 -9.91 5.87 1.77
N PRO A 52 -11.12 6.06 2.36
CA PRO A 52 -11.37 7.21 3.24
C PRO A 52 -10.47 7.24 4.47
N GLN A 53 -10.17 8.45 4.94
CA GLN A 53 -9.30 8.69 6.10
C GLN A 53 -9.96 8.33 7.43
N ASN A 54 -11.27 8.15 7.47
CA ASN A 54 -11.99 7.88 8.71
C ASN A 54 -11.93 6.43 9.16
N GLN A 55 -11.09 5.63 8.51
CA GLN A 55 -10.93 4.22 8.82
C GLN A 55 -9.45 3.84 8.78
N HIS A 56 -9.10 2.75 9.44
CA HIS A 56 -7.83 2.06 9.24
C HIS A 56 -8.06 0.87 8.30
N TYR A 57 -6.97 0.27 7.84
CA TYR A 57 -7.03 -0.83 6.88
C TYR A 57 -6.08 -1.93 7.31
N ARG A 58 -6.54 -3.18 7.23
CA ARG A 58 -5.68 -4.33 7.46
C ARG A 58 -5.23 -4.87 6.11
N VAL A 59 -3.93 -5.08 5.97
CA VAL A 59 -3.37 -5.73 4.78
C VAL A 59 -3.65 -7.22 4.92
N THR A 60 -4.63 -7.73 4.16
CA THR A 60 -5.02 -9.13 4.27
C THR A 60 -4.13 -10.03 3.44
N ARG A 61 -3.68 -9.55 2.28
CA ARG A 61 -2.78 -10.30 1.41
C ARG A 61 -1.87 -9.37 0.64
N VAL A 62 -0.64 -9.80 0.43
CA VAL A 62 0.30 -9.18 -0.51
C VAL A 62 0.34 -10.09 -1.74
N ILE A 63 -0.18 -9.59 -2.86
CA ILE A 63 -0.34 -10.39 -4.09
C ILE A 63 0.86 -10.27 -5.00
N ALA A 64 1.33 -9.03 -5.26
CA ALA A 64 2.47 -8.80 -6.13
C ALA A 64 3.77 -9.22 -5.44
N GLU A 65 4.69 -9.73 -6.22
CA GLU A 65 6.01 -10.16 -5.71
C GLU A 65 7.00 -9.00 -5.75
N ASP A 66 7.95 -9.04 -4.82
CA ASP A 66 9.02 -8.06 -4.79
C ASP A 66 9.78 -8.08 -6.12
N ARG A 67 10.04 -6.89 -6.66
CA ARG A 67 10.71 -6.67 -7.94
C ARG A 67 9.92 -7.09 -9.17
N GLN A 68 8.63 -7.41 -9.00
CA GLN A 68 7.77 -7.76 -10.12
C GLN A 68 7.52 -6.52 -10.99
N THR A 69 7.52 -6.70 -12.31
CA THR A 69 7.05 -5.68 -13.24
C THR A 69 5.53 -5.66 -13.17
N VAL A 70 4.96 -4.50 -12.88
CA VAL A 70 3.50 -4.35 -12.76
C VAL A 70 3.00 -3.31 -13.77
N ASN A 71 1.75 -3.49 -14.17
CA ASN A 71 1.08 -2.59 -15.10
C ASN A 71 -0.21 -2.07 -14.47
N GLU A 72 -0.74 -1.02 -15.08
CA GLU A 72 -2.03 -0.48 -14.65
C GLU A 72 -3.09 -1.58 -14.64
N GLY A 73 -3.84 -1.66 -13.55
CA GLY A 73 -4.86 -2.67 -13.37
C GLY A 73 -4.40 -3.94 -12.67
N ASP A 74 -3.09 -4.13 -12.48
CA ASP A 74 -2.58 -5.29 -11.76
C ASP A 74 -2.95 -5.22 -10.28
N LEU A 75 -3.29 -6.37 -9.72
CA LEU A 75 -3.61 -6.48 -8.30
C LEU A 75 -2.32 -6.58 -7.49
N LEU A 76 -2.11 -5.66 -6.55
CA LEU A 76 -0.89 -5.60 -5.73
C LEU A 76 -1.14 -6.12 -4.32
N PHE A 77 -2.20 -5.62 -3.68
CA PHE A 77 -2.54 -5.93 -2.29
C PHE A 77 -4.04 -6.11 -2.17
N ILE A 78 -4.45 -6.85 -1.14
CA ILE A 78 -5.85 -6.88 -0.71
C ILE A 78 -5.88 -6.30 0.69
N VAL A 79 -6.74 -5.31 0.90
CA VAL A 79 -6.93 -4.67 2.21
C VAL A 79 -8.40 -4.76 2.61
N GLU A 80 -8.65 -4.77 3.91
CA GLU A 80 -10.02 -4.68 4.45
C GLU A 80 -10.13 -3.47 5.37
N THR A 81 -11.31 -2.88 5.42
CA THR A 81 -11.56 -1.78 6.32
C THR A 81 -11.69 -2.30 7.75
N VAL A 82 -11.09 -1.57 8.70
CA VAL A 82 -11.27 -1.84 10.13
C VAL A 82 -11.65 -0.55 10.83
N ASP A 83 -12.28 -0.68 11.98
CA ASP A 83 -12.67 0.48 12.77
C ASP A 83 -11.42 1.27 13.18
N LYS A 84 -11.49 2.60 13.09
CA LYS A 84 -10.36 3.46 13.43
C LYS A 84 -9.96 3.35 14.90
N SER A 85 -10.82 2.79 15.74
CA SER A 85 -10.46 2.49 17.12
C SER A 85 -9.43 1.35 17.24
N ILE A 86 -9.27 0.53 16.20
CA ILE A 86 -8.26 -0.51 16.16
C ILE A 86 -6.90 0.18 15.95
N ALA A 87 -5.94 -0.11 16.83
CA ALA A 87 -4.62 0.52 16.77
C ALA A 87 -3.86 0.11 15.51
N LEU A 88 -3.06 1.05 15.00
CA LEU A 88 -2.15 0.76 13.90
C LEU A 88 -1.09 -0.25 14.36
N SER A 89 -0.73 -1.16 13.46
CA SER A 89 0.33 -2.13 13.73
C SER A 89 1.69 -1.51 13.46
N ASN A 90 2.66 -1.91 14.25
CA ASN A 90 4.05 -1.47 14.07
C ASN A 90 4.83 -2.46 13.22
#